data_68862278d6559a1f7cb662744d25ab2b
#
_entry.id   68862278d6559a1f7cb662744d25ab2b
#
_cell.length_a   1.000
_cell.length_b   1.000
_cell.length_c   1.000
_cell.angle_alpha   90.00
_cell.angle_beta   90.00
_cell.angle_gamma   90.00
#
_symmetry.space_group_name_H-M   'P 1'
#
loop_
_entity.id
_entity.type
_entity.pdbx_description
1 polymer ?
#
loop_
_entity_poly.entity_id
_entity_poly.type
_entity_poly.pdbx_seq_one_letter_code
_entity_poly.pdbx_strand_id
1 'polypeptide(L)'
;FGARENGFGRGLHSADIEVFDEAQILTIKALDNLIPIVNTSPNPLIVFMGNPPKPGDQCEAFEEKRSTALSGKSDDMLYVELGADRDCDPDDRNAWAKANPSYPKRTSEQAILRMRNLLADDSFRREALGIWDETATAYAISPDLWKAAETDDVPDGGTVSFGIDMPPDRSVLTIGAALRCEDGSAVIQMANIKD
;
A
#
# COMPACT_ATOMS: atom_id res chain seq x y z
N PHE A 1 -24.51 -3.54 12.88
CA PHE A 1 -23.05 -3.71 12.97
C PHE A 1 -22.67 -5.12 12.54
N GLY A 2 -21.61 -5.23 11.77
CA GLY A 2 -21.06 -6.51 11.32
C GLY A 2 -19.59 -6.37 10.94
N ALA A 3 -18.86 -7.50 10.96
CA ALA A 3 -17.47 -7.53 10.57
C ALA A 3 -17.34 -7.54 9.04
N ARG A 4 -16.62 -6.60 8.46
CA ARG A 4 -16.42 -6.44 7.01
C ARG A 4 -15.94 -7.74 6.35
N GLU A 5 -15.03 -8.45 7.00
CA GLU A 5 -14.42 -9.68 6.49
C GLU A 5 -15.34 -10.92 6.50
N ASN A 6 -16.45 -10.88 7.21
CA ASN A 6 -17.35 -12.02 7.42
C ASN A 6 -18.65 -11.94 6.61
N GLY A 7 -18.59 -11.29 5.43
CA GLY A 7 -19.75 -11.21 4.52
C GLY A 7 -20.78 -10.17 4.94
N PHE A 8 -20.43 -9.24 5.82
CA PHE A 8 -21.28 -8.07 6.09
C PHE A 8 -21.51 -7.30 4.79
N GLY A 9 -22.75 -6.92 4.55
CA GLY A 9 -23.15 -6.26 3.31
C GLY A 9 -23.83 -7.18 2.31
N ARG A 10 -23.60 -8.48 2.33
CA ARG A 10 -24.29 -9.43 1.45
C ARG A 10 -25.79 -9.43 1.71
N GLY A 11 -26.56 -9.21 0.65
CA GLY A 11 -28.01 -9.08 0.72
C GLY A 11 -28.53 -7.68 1.01
N LEU A 12 -27.66 -6.72 1.30
CA LEU A 12 -28.00 -5.31 1.25
C LEU A 12 -28.03 -4.86 -0.21
N HIS A 13 -28.91 -3.92 -0.53
CA HIS A 13 -29.06 -3.38 -1.88
C HIS A 13 -29.64 -1.96 -1.83
N SER A 14 -29.60 -1.27 -2.96
CA SER A 14 -30.21 0.05 -3.16
C SER A 14 -29.55 1.16 -2.34
N ALA A 15 -28.26 1.07 -2.06
CA ALA A 15 -27.51 2.20 -1.56
C ALA A 15 -27.08 3.11 -2.72
N ASP A 16 -27.33 4.39 -2.62
CA ASP A 16 -26.87 5.38 -3.62
C ASP A 16 -25.46 5.87 -3.32
N ILE A 17 -25.05 5.84 -2.06
CA ILE A 17 -23.74 6.28 -1.62
C ILE A 17 -23.15 5.24 -0.68
N GLU A 18 -21.93 4.82 -0.95
CA GLU A 18 -21.14 3.98 -0.06
C GLU A 18 -19.85 4.67 0.29
N VAL A 19 -19.56 4.76 1.58
CA VAL A 19 -18.37 5.46 2.10
C VAL A 19 -17.51 4.46 2.86
N PHE A 20 -16.29 4.27 2.39
CA PHE A 20 -15.26 3.51 3.07
C PHE A 20 -14.31 4.47 3.79
N ASP A 21 -14.46 4.56 5.10
CA ASP A 21 -13.55 5.25 5.99
C ASP A 21 -12.45 4.29 6.45
N GLU A 22 -11.25 4.78 6.65
CA GLU A 22 -10.04 3.97 6.89
C GLU A 22 -9.84 2.92 5.77
N ALA A 23 -9.97 3.37 4.51
CA ALA A 23 -9.93 2.48 3.36
C ALA A 23 -8.54 1.86 3.11
N GLN A 24 -7.47 2.42 3.70
CA GLN A 24 -6.13 1.86 3.62
C GLN A 24 -5.97 0.49 4.31
N ILE A 25 -6.95 0.09 5.15
CA ILE A 25 -6.98 -1.25 5.77
C ILE A 25 -8.12 -2.11 5.23
N LEU A 26 -8.66 -1.76 4.06
CA LEU A 26 -9.77 -2.47 3.43
C LEU A 26 -9.25 -3.58 2.53
N THR A 27 -9.58 -4.81 2.87
CA THR A 27 -9.16 -5.97 2.09
C THR A 27 -9.97 -6.13 0.80
N ILE A 28 -9.40 -6.76 -0.21
CA ILE A 28 -10.12 -7.13 -1.45
C ILE A 28 -11.36 -7.95 -1.12
N LYS A 29 -11.26 -8.90 -0.17
CA LYS A 29 -12.39 -9.72 0.28
C LYS A 29 -13.55 -8.88 0.86
N ALA A 30 -13.24 -7.81 1.58
CA ALA A 30 -14.27 -6.90 2.09
C ALA A 30 -14.95 -6.15 0.93
N LEU A 31 -14.20 -5.69 -0.06
CA LEU A 31 -14.74 -5.04 -1.26
C LEU A 31 -15.68 -5.96 -2.04
N ASP A 32 -15.32 -7.22 -2.24
CA ASP A 32 -16.17 -8.22 -2.92
C ASP A 32 -17.55 -8.40 -2.26
N ASN A 33 -17.63 -8.14 -0.95
CA ASN A 33 -18.88 -8.23 -0.22
C ASN A 33 -19.69 -6.92 -0.23
N LEU A 34 -19.02 -5.78 -0.33
CA LEU A 34 -19.61 -4.46 -0.09
C LEU A 34 -19.96 -3.74 -1.41
N ILE A 35 -19.06 -3.70 -2.38
CA ILE A 35 -19.30 -3.02 -3.66
C ILE A 35 -20.63 -3.40 -4.35
N PRO A 36 -21.09 -4.67 -4.33
CA PRO A 36 -22.37 -5.01 -4.95
C PRO A 36 -23.61 -4.32 -4.35
N ILE A 37 -23.51 -3.70 -3.17
CA ILE A 37 -24.63 -3.02 -2.51
C ILE A 37 -25.15 -1.85 -3.36
N VAL A 38 -24.28 -1.16 -4.07
CA VAL A 38 -24.63 0.00 -4.91
C VAL A 38 -25.06 -0.36 -6.33
N ASN A 39 -24.95 -1.64 -6.76
CA ASN A 39 -25.20 -2.06 -8.14
C ASN A 39 -26.63 -1.82 -8.62
N THR A 40 -27.59 -1.69 -7.71
CA THR A 40 -28.99 -1.42 -8.04
C THR A 40 -29.34 0.06 -8.04
N SER A 41 -28.40 0.93 -7.68
CA SER A 41 -28.59 2.37 -7.78
C SER A 41 -28.43 2.85 -9.23
N PRO A 42 -29.28 3.77 -9.72
CA PRO A 42 -29.13 4.35 -11.06
C PRO A 42 -27.95 5.33 -11.16
N ASN A 43 -27.45 5.84 -10.05
CA ASN A 43 -26.34 6.79 -10.00
C ASN A 43 -25.53 6.59 -8.72
N PRO A 44 -24.77 5.50 -8.60
CA PRO A 44 -24.05 5.17 -7.40
C PRO A 44 -22.82 6.08 -7.23
N LEU A 45 -22.49 6.39 -5.97
CA LEU A 45 -21.24 7.03 -5.58
C LEU A 45 -20.52 6.17 -4.55
N ILE A 46 -19.27 5.82 -4.84
CA ILE A 46 -18.41 5.12 -3.89
C ILE A 46 -17.26 6.04 -3.50
N VAL A 47 -17.08 6.23 -2.20
CA VAL A 47 -16.06 7.11 -1.64
C VAL A 47 -15.08 6.29 -0.81
N PHE A 48 -13.81 6.37 -1.13
CA PHE A 48 -12.72 5.81 -0.34
C PHE A 48 -11.98 6.95 0.35
N MET A 49 -11.87 6.88 1.66
CA MET A 49 -11.13 7.84 2.47
C MET A 49 -10.14 7.11 3.35
N GLY A 50 -8.94 7.68 3.53
CA GLY A 50 -7.92 7.09 4.38
C GLY A 50 -6.61 7.85 4.36
N ASN A 51 -5.74 7.46 5.24
CA ASN A 51 -4.35 7.92 5.29
C ASN A 51 -3.44 6.97 4.47
N PRO A 52 -2.19 7.37 4.21
CA PRO A 52 -1.20 6.44 3.67
C PRO A 52 -1.09 5.17 4.53
N PRO A 53 -1.08 3.96 3.93
CA PRO A 53 -1.05 2.70 4.66
C PRO A 53 0.27 2.53 5.44
N LYS A 54 0.23 1.70 6.47
CA LYS A 54 1.43 1.28 7.20
C LYS A 54 2.10 0.11 6.48
N PRO A 55 3.41 -0.03 6.56
CA PRO A 55 4.09 -1.22 6.09
C PRO A 55 3.49 -2.48 6.72
N GLY A 56 3.04 -3.42 5.89
CA GLY A 56 2.41 -4.67 6.32
C GLY A 56 0.89 -4.64 6.45
N ASP A 57 0.24 -3.50 6.23
CA ASP A 57 -1.22 -3.47 6.07
C ASP A 57 -1.63 -4.16 4.76
N GLN A 58 -2.82 -4.75 4.76
CA GLN A 58 -3.45 -5.28 3.54
C GLN A 58 -4.11 -4.12 2.78
N CYS A 59 -3.30 -3.36 2.07
CA CYS A 59 -3.68 -2.08 1.48
C CYS A 59 -3.79 -2.12 -0.06
N GLU A 60 -3.64 -3.29 -0.67
CA GLU A 60 -3.51 -3.45 -2.13
C GLU A 60 -4.64 -2.78 -2.88
N ALA A 61 -5.88 -2.90 -2.38
CA ALA A 61 -7.04 -2.29 -3.01
C ALA A 61 -6.99 -0.76 -2.99
N PHE A 62 -6.53 -0.16 -1.90
CA PHE A 62 -6.43 1.30 -1.76
C PHE A 62 -5.27 1.87 -2.59
N GLU A 63 -4.13 1.19 -2.58
CA GLU A 63 -2.96 1.55 -3.39
C GLU A 63 -3.26 1.44 -4.89
N GLU A 64 -4.00 0.40 -5.32
CA GLU A 64 -4.43 0.25 -6.70
C GLU A 64 -5.32 1.43 -7.14
N LYS A 65 -6.28 1.87 -6.32
CA LYS A 65 -7.11 3.04 -6.61
C LYS A 65 -6.27 4.30 -6.75
N ARG A 66 -5.32 4.51 -5.85
CA ARG A 66 -4.37 5.64 -5.95
C ARG A 66 -3.55 5.57 -7.24
N SER A 67 -2.97 4.42 -7.54
CA SER A 67 -2.17 4.21 -8.75
C SER A 67 -2.98 4.47 -10.02
N THR A 68 -4.22 3.98 -10.06
CA THR A 68 -5.15 4.21 -11.18
C THR A 68 -5.43 5.70 -11.36
N ALA A 69 -5.73 6.40 -10.27
CA ALA A 69 -5.99 7.85 -10.29
C ALA A 69 -4.77 8.64 -10.80
N LEU A 70 -3.59 8.37 -10.25
CA LEU A 70 -2.36 9.06 -10.64
C LEU A 70 -1.92 8.77 -12.08
N SER A 71 -2.29 7.61 -12.62
CA SER A 71 -2.01 7.25 -14.02
C SER A 71 -2.88 7.99 -15.04
N GLY A 72 -3.95 8.66 -14.59
CA GLY A 72 -4.92 9.34 -15.45
C GLY A 72 -5.71 8.41 -16.37
N LYS A 73 -5.79 7.11 -16.05
CA LYS A 73 -6.45 6.09 -16.89
C LYS A 73 -7.95 5.92 -16.61
N SER A 74 -8.47 6.59 -15.59
CA SER A 74 -9.88 6.48 -15.22
C SER A 74 -10.62 7.77 -15.53
N ASP A 75 -11.72 7.68 -16.26
CA ASP A 75 -12.56 8.82 -16.65
C ASP A 75 -13.68 9.11 -15.63
N ASP A 76 -13.91 8.19 -14.69
CA ASP A 76 -15.02 8.24 -13.72
C ASP A 76 -14.55 8.38 -12.26
N MET A 77 -13.28 8.71 -12.03
CA MET A 77 -12.71 8.85 -10.71
C MET A 77 -12.29 10.28 -10.40
N LEU A 78 -12.80 10.84 -9.30
CA LEU A 78 -12.23 12.03 -8.67
C LEU A 78 -11.21 11.60 -7.61
N TYR A 79 -10.01 12.12 -7.72
CA TYR A 79 -8.95 11.89 -6.73
C TYR A 79 -8.52 13.20 -6.07
N VAL A 80 -8.45 13.18 -4.76
CA VAL A 80 -7.96 14.31 -3.95
C VAL A 80 -6.95 13.78 -2.95
N GLU A 81 -5.72 14.27 -3.03
CA GLU A 81 -4.66 13.95 -2.08
C GLU A 81 -4.21 15.23 -1.37
N LEU A 82 -4.23 15.19 -0.04
CA LEU A 82 -3.79 16.26 0.83
C LEU A 82 -2.61 15.75 1.65
N GLY A 83 -1.45 16.27 1.36
CA GLY A 83 -0.22 15.86 2.03
C GLY A 83 0.85 16.95 1.98
N ALA A 84 1.78 16.89 2.91
CA ALA A 84 2.98 17.71 2.89
C ALA A 84 4.00 17.17 1.86
N ASP A 85 4.99 18.00 1.52
CA ASP A 85 6.10 17.54 0.70
C ASP A 85 6.90 16.49 1.46
N ARG A 86 7.37 15.48 0.73
CA ARG A 86 8.05 14.33 1.30
C ARG A 86 9.26 14.71 2.17
N ASP A 87 10.06 15.64 1.66
CA ASP A 87 11.30 16.08 2.29
C ASP A 87 11.08 17.27 3.25
N CYS A 88 9.83 17.55 3.61
CA CYS A 88 9.54 18.64 4.53
C CYS A 88 10.09 18.37 5.92
N ASP A 89 10.43 19.45 6.62
CA ASP A 89 10.64 19.40 8.06
C ASP A 89 9.30 19.04 8.73
N PRO A 90 9.22 17.93 9.50
CA PRO A 90 8.00 17.54 10.19
C PRO A 90 7.50 18.56 11.20
N ASP A 91 8.34 19.50 11.62
CA ASP A 91 7.97 20.58 12.56
C ASP A 91 7.61 21.90 11.86
N ASP A 92 7.61 21.95 10.51
CA ASP A 92 7.19 23.12 9.74
C ASP A 92 5.67 23.29 9.73
N ARG A 93 5.19 24.45 10.22
CA ARG A 93 3.76 24.82 10.27
C ARG A 93 3.14 24.96 8.88
N ASN A 94 3.92 25.31 7.86
CA ASN A 94 3.44 25.35 6.50
C ASN A 94 3.16 23.94 5.95
N ALA A 95 4.01 22.98 6.27
CA ALA A 95 3.78 21.58 5.96
C ALA A 95 2.50 21.06 6.65
N TRP A 96 2.27 21.43 7.91
CA TRP A 96 1.05 21.09 8.63
C TRP A 96 -0.20 21.67 7.97
N ALA A 97 -0.15 22.95 7.55
CA ALA A 97 -1.26 23.61 6.87
C ALA A 97 -1.55 23.00 5.50
N LYS A 98 -0.51 22.56 4.77
CA LYS A 98 -0.63 21.90 3.47
C LYS A 98 -1.31 20.53 3.60
N ALA A 99 -0.91 19.75 4.60
CA ALA A 99 -1.46 18.44 4.86
C ALA A 99 -2.87 18.50 5.49
N ASN A 100 -3.14 19.53 6.29
CA ASN A 100 -4.38 19.67 7.04
C ASN A 100 -5.07 21.00 6.71
N PRO A 101 -5.93 21.06 5.69
CA PRO A 101 -6.63 22.31 5.31
C PRO A 101 -7.49 22.92 6.43
N SER A 102 -7.84 22.13 7.45
CA SER A 102 -8.57 22.59 8.64
C SER A 102 -7.67 23.26 9.70
N TYR A 103 -6.36 23.18 9.54
CA TYR A 103 -5.39 23.85 10.41
C TYR A 103 -5.33 25.37 10.13
N PRO A 104 -5.20 26.22 11.14
CA PRO A 104 -5.19 25.90 12.56
C PRO A 104 -6.59 25.97 13.22
N LYS A 105 -7.66 26.16 12.45
CA LYS A 105 -9.01 26.48 12.99
C LYS A 105 -9.71 25.30 13.66
N ARG A 106 -9.77 24.13 12.98
CA ARG A 106 -10.39 22.90 13.50
C ARG A 106 -9.32 21.95 14.04
N THR A 107 -8.27 21.74 13.27
CA THR A 107 -7.08 21.00 13.74
C THR A 107 -6.13 21.98 14.39
N SER A 108 -6.12 22.05 15.71
CA SER A 108 -5.27 23.00 16.43
C SER A 108 -3.79 22.60 16.38
N GLU A 109 -2.90 23.57 16.54
CA GLU A 109 -1.47 23.35 16.68
C GLU A 109 -1.15 22.34 17.79
N GLN A 110 -1.84 22.45 18.93
CA GLN A 110 -1.68 21.53 20.05
C GLN A 110 -2.07 20.09 19.70
N ALA A 111 -3.04 19.88 18.81
CA ALA A 111 -3.42 18.55 18.37
C ALA A 111 -2.29 17.91 17.54
N ILE A 112 -1.69 18.66 16.64
CA ILE A 112 -0.55 18.16 15.82
C ILE A 112 0.68 17.93 16.69
N LEU A 113 1.00 18.87 17.59
CA LEU A 113 2.12 18.71 18.54
C LEU A 113 1.95 17.47 19.42
N ARG A 114 0.73 17.15 19.83
CA ARG A 114 0.45 15.93 20.60
C ARG A 114 0.73 14.68 19.78
N MET A 115 0.32 14.65 18.50
CA MET A 115 0.66 13.55 17.60
C MET A 115 2.18 13.46 17.39
N ARG A 116 2.85 14.60 17.21
CA ARG A 116 4.30 14.68 17.03
C ARG A 116 5.06 14.10 18.20
N ASN A 117 4.59 14.32 19.44
CA ASN A 117 5.22 13.84 20.65
C ASN A 117 4.93 12.36 20.96
N LEU A 118 3.81 11.83 20.46
CA LEU A 118 3.36 10.48 20.80
C LEU A 118 3.67 9.44 19.73
N LEU A 119 3.80 9.86 18.47
CA LEU A 119 4.05 8.97 17.34
C LEU A 119 5.54 8.93 17.00
N ALA A 120 6.00 7.79 16.52
CA ALA A 120 7.29 7.70 15.84
C ALA A 120 7.28 8.57 14.57
N ASP A 121 8.45 9.00 14.10
CA ASP A 121 8.56 9.94 12.96
C ASP A 121 7.81 9.46 11.71
N ASP A 122 8.01 8.20 11.32
CA ASP A 122 7.33 7.61 10.17
C ASP A 122 5.81 7.58 10.33
N SER A 123 5.32 7.27 11.53
CA SER A 123 3.88 7.27 11.84
C SER A 123 3.33 8.69 11.81
N PHE A 124 4.07 9.68 12.32
CA PHE A 124 3.66 11.07 12.26
C PHE A 124 3.59 11.58 10.82
N ARG A 125 4.57 11.23 9.97
CA ARG A 125 4.58 11.59 8.55
C ARG A 125 3.36 11.02 7.82
N ARG A 126 2.97 9.78 8.08
CA ARG A 126 1.77 9.19 7.48
C ARG A 126 0.48 9.79 8.03
N GLU A 127 0.32 9.80 9.35
CA GLU A 127 -0.97 10.09 10.00
C GLU A 127 -1.29 11.59 10.07
N ALA A 128 -0.25 12.43 10.27
CA ALA A 128 -0.43 13.88 10.42
C ALA A 128 -0.11 14.66 9.14
N LEU A 129 0.83 14.18 8.34
CA LEU A 129 1.31 14.89 7.16
C LEU A 129 0.85 14.26 5.84
N GLY A 130 0.16 13.13 5.85
CA GLY A 130 -0.34 12.48 4.65
C GLY A 130 0.74 12.05 3.66
N ILE A 131 1.96 11.80 4.14
CA ILE A 131 3.12 11.44 3.30
C ILE A 131 3.10 9.95 3.04
N TRP A 132 3.03 9.57 1.78
CA TRP A 132 3.12 8.19 1.35
C TRP A 132 4.56 7.68 1.38
N ASP A 133 4.75 6.50 1.96
CA ASP A 133 6.02 5.79 1.85
C ASP A 133 6.18 5.24 0.42
N GLU A 134 7.33 5.45 -0.22
CA GLU A 134 7.63 4.84 -1.53
C GLU A 134 7.81 3.32 -1.41
N THR A 135 8.07 2.86 -0.21
CA THR A 135 8.34 1.45 0.13
C THR A 135 7.19 0.80 0.88
N ALA A 136 5.94 1.21 0.66
CA ALA A 136 4.78 0.49 1.20
C ALA A 136 4.72 -0.96 0.70
N THR A 137 5.35 -1.26 -0.44
CA THR A 137 5.73 -2.63 -0.77
C THR A 137 6.81 -3.07 0.21
N ALA A 138 6.44 -3.88 1.20
CA ALA A 138 7.40 -4.47 2.13
C ALA A 138 8.31 -5.44 1.37
N TYR A 139 9.37 -4.92 0.79
CA TYR A 139 10.39 -5.77 0.19
C TYR A 139 11.09 -6.56 1.30
N ALA A 140 11.12 -7.86 1.20
CA ALA A 140 11.89 -8.71 2.10
C ALA A 140 13.40 -8.37 2.04
N ILE A 141 13.84 -7.82 0.91
CA ILE A 141 15.20 -7.32 0.67
C ILE A 141 15.09 -5.93 0.06
N SER A 142 15.81 -4.93 0.59
CA SER A 142 15.85 -3.59 0.02
C SER A 142 16.22 -3.63 -1.46
N PRO A 143 15.49 -2.94 -2.37
CA PRO A 143 15.84 -2.86 -3.78
C PRO A 143 17.25 -2.34 -4.04
N ASP A 144 17.72 -1.40 -3.23
CA ASP A 144 19.07 -0.85 -3.35
C ASP A 144 20.13 -1.88 -2.97
N LEU A 145 19.89 -2.66 -1.90
CA LEU A 145 20.79 -3.77 -1.53
C LEU A 145 20.77 -4.88 -2.57
N TRP A 146 19.57 -5.19 -3.12
CA TRP A 146 19.44 -6.17 -4.20
C TRP A 146 20.22 -5.74 -5.45
N LYS A 147 20.06 -4.48 -5.86
CA LYS A 147 20.77 -3.92 -7.01
C LYS A 147 22.28 -3.84 -6.77
N ALA A 148 22.71 -3.50 -5.56
CA ALA A 148 24.13 -3.46 -5.20
C ALA A 148 24.78 -4.87 -5.18
N ALA A 149 23.97 -5.92 -4.98
CA ALA A 149 24.42 -7.31 -5.02
C ALA A 149 24.36 -7.95 -6.42
N GLU A 150 23.86 -7.21 -7.43
CA GLU A 150 23.78 -7.69 -8.82
C GLU A 150 25.19 -7.99 -9.37
N THR A 151 25.35 -9.19 -9.95
CA THR A 151 26.61 -9.63 -10.55
C THR A 151 26.34 -10.52 -11.78
N ASP A 152 27.14 -10.33 -12.81
CA ASP A 152 27.20 -11.23 -13.97
C ASP A 152 28.24 -12.34 -13.79
N ASP A 153 29.03 -12.27 -12.71
CA ASP A 153 30.09 -13.24 -12.43
C ASP A 153 29.52 -14.40 -11.59
N VAL A 154 29.36 -15.54 -12.24
CA VAL A 154 28.91 -16.79 -11.58
C VAL A 154 30.11 -17.69 -11.40
N PRO A 155 30.56 -17.95 -10.16
CA PRO A 155 31.72 -18.77 -9.90
C PRO A 155 31.54 -20.22 -10.41
N ASP A 156 32.63 -20.80 -10.88
CA ASP A 156 32.69 -22.23 -11.20
C ASP A 156 32.74 -23.06 -9.90
N GLY A 157 31.88 -24.06 -9.80
CA GLY A 157 31.84 -24.98 -8.65
C GLY A 157 30.91 -24.54 -7.54
N GLY A 158 30.66 -25.42 -6.59
CA GLY A 158 29.72 -25.24 -5.48
C GLY A 158 28.52 -26.18 -5.54
N THR A 159 27.53 -25.92 -4.69
CA THR A 159 26.29 -26.71 -4.62
C THR A 159 25.09 -25.91 -5.08
N VAL A 160 24.41 -26.40 -6.10
CA VAL A 160 23.17 -25.79 -6.60
C VAL A 160 21.96 -26.35 -5.89
N SER A 161 21.06 -25.47 -5.45
CA SER A 161 19.75 -25.80 -4.88
C SER A 161 18.68 -25.09 -5.66
N PHE A 162 17.51 -25.71 -5.80
CA PHE A 162 16.35 -25.13 -6.45
C PHE A 162 15.21 -24.95 -5.45
N GLY A 163 14.52 -23.82 -5.55
CA GLY A 163 13.26 -23.56 -4.85
C GLY A 163 12.16 -23.34 -5.88
N ILE A 164 10.97 -23.88 -5.60
CA ILE A 164 9.78 -23.69 -6.42
C ILE A 164 8.70 -23.14 -5.52
N ASP A 165 8.09 -22.04 -5.94
CA ASP A 165 6.96 -21.43 -5.24
C ASP A 165 5.83 -21.12 -6.21
N MET A 166 4.61 -21.32 -5.71
CA MET A 166 3.39 -21.06 -6.46
C MET A 166 2.31 -20.56 -5.49
N PRO A 167 1.78 -19.35 -5.69
CA PRO A 167 0.72 -18.83 -4.83
C PRO A 167 -0.56 -19.70 -4.93
N PRO A 168 -1.44 -19.63 -3.92
CA PRO A 168 -2.67 -20.43 -3.88
C PRO A 168 -3.60 -20.26 -5.11
N ASP A 169 -3.60 -19.09 -5.72
CA ASP A 169 -4.37 -18.77 -6.93
C ASP A 169 -3.73 -19.32 -8.23
N ARG A 170 -2.52 -19.88 -8.12
CA ARG A 170 -1.76 -20.44 -9.25
C ARG A 170 -1.46 -19.45 -10.38
N SER A 171 -1.44 -18.15 -10.07
CA SER A 171 -1.25 -17.08 -11.04
C SER A 171 0.17 -17.06 -11.64
N VAL A 172 1.15 -17.58 -10.91
CA VAL A 172 2.55 -17.60 -11.35
C VAL A 172 3.28 -18.82 -10.77
N LEU A 173 4.21 -19.37 -11.53
CA LEU A 173 5.18 -20.35 -11.01
C LEU A 173 6.55 -19.71 -10.98
N THR A 174 7.13 -19.63 -9.81
CA THR A 174 8.48 -19.07 -9.64
C THR A 174 9.47 -20.19 -9.36
N ILE A 175 10.57 -20.23 -10.10
CA ILE A 175 11.68 -21.15 -9.87
C ILE A 175 12.91 -20.30 -9.54
N GLY A 176 13.46 -20.50 -8.33
CA GLY A 176 14.71 -19.92 -7.90
C GLY A 176 15.83 -20.96 -7.90
N ALA A 177 17.01 -20.56 -8.34
CA ALA A 177 18.23 -21.33 -8.19
C ALA A 177 19.20 -20.58 -7.28
N ALA A 178 19.86 -21.28 -6.37
CA ALA A 178 20.90 -20.74 -5.51
C ALA A 178 22.17 -21.63 -5.64
N LEU A 179 23.26 -21.00 -6.04
CA LEU A 179 24.59 -21.62 -6.01
C LEU A 179 25.28 -21.19 -4.71
N ARG A 180 25.56 -22.15 -3.84
CA ARG A 180 26.39 -21.93 -2.65
C ARG A 180 27.83 -22.18 -2.99
N CYS A 181 28.66 -21.13 -2.94
CA CYS A 181 30.08 -21.18 -3.25
C CYS A 181 30.91 -21.73 -2.09
N GLU A 182 32.13 -22.17 -2.36
CA GLU A 182 33.05 -22.73 -1.35
C GLU A 182 33.51 -21.68 -0.31
N ASP A 183 33.53 -20.40 -0.69
CA ASP A 183 33.88 -19.28 0.19
C ASP A 183 32.73 -18.85 1.14
N GLY A 184 31.57 -19.52 1.04
CA GLY A 184 30.38 -19.25 1.83
C GLY A 184 29.46 -18.17 1.24
N SER A 185 29.81 -17.55 0.12
CA SER A 185 28.91 -16.67 -0.64
C SER A 185 27.84 -17.49 -1.36
N ALA A 186 26.79 -16.81 -1.82
CA ALA A 186 25.74 -17.44 -2.62
C ALA A 186 25.36 -16.53 -3.80
N VAL A 187 25.20 -17.13 -4.97
CA VAL A 187 24.63 -16.47 -6.14
C VAL A 187 23.20 -16.97 -6.34
N ILE A 188 22.25 -16.06 -6.46
CA ILE A 188 20.83 -16.40 -6.60
C ILE A 188 20.33 -15.92 -7.95
N GLN A 189 19.61 -16.76 -8.66
CA GLN A 189 18.97 -16.44 -9.92
C GLN A 189 17.50 -16.86 -9.86
N MET A 190 16.61 -15.99 -10.35
CA MET A 190 15.19 -16.30 -10.45
C MET A 190 14.78 -16.34 -11.92
N ALA A 191 14.02 -17.36 -12.29
CA ALA A 191 13.39 -17.47 -13.58
C ALA A 191 11.87 -17.35 -13.42
N ASN A 192 11.27 -16.37 -14.09
CA ASN A 192 9.83 -16.29 -14.26
C ASN A 192 9.46 -17.02 -15.55
N ILE A 193 8.80 -18.15 -15.42
CA ILE A 193 8.22 -18.84 -16.57
C ILE A 193 6.86 -18.22 -16.79
N LYS A 194 6.75 -17.39 -17.82
CA LYS A 194 5.46 -16.93 -18.36
C LYS A 194 5.06 -17.92 -19.46
N ASP A 195 3.81 -18.44 -19.38
CA ASP A 195 3.17 -19.19 -20.47
C ASP A 195 3.06 -18.35 -21.74
#